data_d00239926a0e09af3c6e91781efae44a
#
_entry.id   d00239926a0e09af3c6e91781efae44a
#
_cell.length_a   1.000
_cell.length_b   1.000
_cell.length_c   1.000
_cell.angle_alpha   90.00
_cell.angle_beta   90.00
_cell.angle_gamma   90.00
#
_symmetry.space_group_name_H-M   'P 1'
#
loop_
_entity.id
_entity.type
_entity.pdbx_description
1 polymer ?
#
loop_
_entity_poly.entity_id
_entity_poly.type
_entity_poly.pdbx_seq_one_letter_code
_entity_poly.pdbx_strand_id
1 'polypeptide(L)'
;MAAKTVIRPAAEADIPAILALYRQLDSALVAMQPEFFCEGPREEDEIRKVIRADDADFLLAERGGAVVGFALVGYAGWTPEFSCVLPHRYARLEDLAVDEAVRGQGV
;
A
#
# COMPACT_ATOMS: atom_id res chain seq x y z
N MET A 1 -27.99 -0.87 -3.10
CA MET A 1 -27.29 -0.64 -1.83
C MET A 1 -25.80 -0.83 -2.05
N ALA A 2 -24.98 0.14 -1.67
CA ALA A 2 -23.53 0.01 -1.82
C ALA A 2 -22.99 -1.08 -0.88
N ALA A 3 -22.07 -1.89 -1.36
CA ALA A 3 -21.41 -2.89 -0.55
C ALA A 3 -20.55 -2.21 0.52
N LYS A 4 -20.50 -2.79 1.70
CA LYS A 4 -19.69 -2.30 2.81
C LYS A 4 -18.21 -2.55 2.52
N THR A 5 -17.36 -1.56 2.80
CA THR A 5 -15.91 -1.71 2.75
C THR A 5 -15.39 -2.34 4.05
N VAL A 6 -14.63 -3.38 3.91
CA VAL A 6 -13.98 -4.08 5.03
C VAL A 6 -12.47 -3.92 4.89
N ILE A 7 -11.80 -3.51 5.97
CA ILE A 7 -10.34 -3.40 6.00
C ILE A 7 -9.79 -4.65 6.70
N ARG A 8 -8.83 -5.29 6.06
CA ARG A 8 -8.18 -6.49 6.60
C ARG A 8 -6.72 -6.57 6.20
N PRO A 9 -5.90 -7.33 6.94
CA PRO A 9 -4.53 -7.58 6.53
C PRO A 9 -4.47 -8.36 5.22
N ALA A 10 -3.43 -8.09 4.42
CA ALA A 10 -3.17 -8.84 3.20
C ALA A 10 -2.69 -10.26 3.51
N ALA A 11 -3.08 -11.20 2.69
CA ALA A 11 -2.58 -12.56 2.68
C ALA A 11 -1.91 -12.89 1.35
N GLU A 12 -1.15 -13.97 1.28
CA GLU A 12 -0.45 -14.34 0.05
C GLU A 12 -1.41 -14.57 -1.12
N ALA A 13 -2.61 -15.07 -0.87
CA ALA A 13 -3.63 -15.25 -1.90
C ALA A 13 -4.08 -13.94 -2.55
N ASP A 14 -3.83 -12.80 -1.91
CA ASP A 14 -4.19 -11.48 -2.42
C ASP A 14 -3.15 -10.88 -3.37
N ILE A 15 -2.00 -11.51 -3.53
CA ILE A 15 -0.89 -10.97 -4.34
C ILE A 15 -1.33 -10.61 -5.77
N PRO A 16 -2.10 -11.44 -6.51
CA PRO A 16 -2.56 -11.04 -7.84
C PRO A 16 -3.38 -9.75 -7.85
N ALA A 17 -4.28 -9.57 -6.88
CA ALA A 17 -5.08 -8.34 -6.74
C ALA A 17 -4.22 -7.14 -6.40
N ILE A 18 -3.24 -7.31 -5.51
CA ILE A 18 -2.29 -6.25 -5.14
C ILE A 18 -1.48 -5.81 -6.36
N LEU A 19 -0.97 -6.75 -7.15
CA LEU A 19 -0.21 -6.45 -8.35
C LEU A 19 -1.06 -5.69 -9.38
N ALA A 20 -2.34 -6.02 -9.51
CA ALA A 20 -3.24 -5.30 -10.40
C ALA A 20 -3.43 -3.85 -9.96
N LEU A 21 -3.55 -3.59 -8.67
CA LEU A 21 -3.65 -2.24 -8.12
C LEU A 21 -2.34 -1.46 -8.28
N TYR A 22 -1.19 -2.11 -8.10
CA TYR A 22 0.10 -1.47 -8.34
C TYR A 22 0.29 -1.06 -9.79
N ARG A 23 -0.23 -1.84 -10.74
CA ARG A 23 -0.18 -1.43 -12.16
C ARG A 23 -0.89 -0.11 -12.39
N GLN A 24 -2.05 0.09 -11.78
CA GLN A 24 -2.77 1.36 -11.86
C GLN A 24 -1.96 2.50 -11.24
N LEU A 25 -1.40 2.28 -10.05
CA LEU A 25 -0.60 3.27 -9.35
C LEU A 25 0.66 3.63 -10.14
N ASP A 26 1.40 2.64 -10.59
CA ASP A 26 2.65 2.84 -11.33
C ASP A 26 2.40 3.56 -12.66
N SER A 27 1.35 3.20 -13.39
CA SER A 27 0.96 3.92 -14.61
C SER A 27 0.66 5.39 -14.35
N ALA A 28 -0.05 5.69 -13.27
CA ALA A 28 -0.36 7.07 -12.89
C ALA A 28 0.92 7.85 -12.53
N LEU A 29 1.83 7.23 -11.79
CA LEU A 29 3.10 7.87 -11.40
C LEU A 29 3.99 8.12 -12.62
N VAL A 30 4.07 7.17 -13.54
CA VAL A 30 4.84 7.35 -14.79
C VAL A 30 4.25 8.48 -15.64
N ALA A 31 2.93 8.57 -15.71
CA ALA A 31 2.27 9.64 -16.47
C ALA A 31 2.56 11.02 -15.88
N MET A 32 2.68 11.13 -14.54
CA MET A 32 2.94 12.39 -13.86
C MET A 32 4.43 12.75 -13.81
N GLN A 33 5.30 11.77 -13.58
CA GLN A 33 6.74 12.00 -13.37
C GLN A 33 7.58 10.90 -14.06
N PRO A 34 7.61 10.87 -15.40
CA PRO A 34 8.34 9.82 -16.11
C PRO A 34 9.85 9.84 -15.88
N GLU A 35 10.40 10.95 -15.41
CA GLU A 35 11.84 11.07 -15.08
C GLU A 35 12.21 10.35 -13.78
N PHE A 36 11.24 10.01 -12.93
CA PHE A 36 11.49 9.35 -11.64
C PHE A 36 10.90 7.95 -11.53
N PHE A 37 9.91 7.62 -12.35
CA PHE A 37 9.19 6.37 -12.25
C PHE A 37 9.19 5.62 -13.58
N CYS A 38 9.17 4.30 -13.50
CA CYS A 38 9.03 3.44 -14.68
C CYS A 38 7.97 2.38 -14.43
N GLU A 39 7.33 1.92 -15.48
CA GLU A 39 6.46 0.75 -15.44
C GLU A 39 7.35 -0.49 -15.51
N GLY A 40 7.78 -0.95 -14.35
CA GLY A 40 8.51 -2.20 -14.27
C GLY A 40 7.56 -3.31 -13.87
N PRO A 41 7.88 -4.58 -14.08
CA PRO A 41 7.16 -5.60 -13.37
C PRO A 41 7.51 -5.53 -11.90
N ARG A 42 6.48 -5.58 -11.02
CA ARG A 42 6.69 -5.83 -9.61
C ARG A 42 6.63 -7.33 -9.39
N GLU A 43 7.60 -7.85 -8.68
CA GLU A 43 7.71 -9.29 -8.48
C GLU A 43 6.81 -9.74 -7.31
N GLU A 44 6.21 -10.93 -7.45
CA GLU A 44 5.41 -11.51 -6.36
C GLU A 44 6.20 -11.63 -5.05
N ASP A 45 7.47 -12.00 -5.14
CA ASP A 45 8.33 -12.18 -3.98
C ASP A 45 8.56 -10.86 -3.23
N GLU A 46 8.60 -9.74 -3.92
CA GLU A 46 8.70 -8.41 -3.29
C GLU A 46 7.47 -8.14 -2.42
N ILE A 47 6.28 -8.43 -2.95
CA ILE A 47 5.02 -8.27 -2.22
C ILE A 47 4.96 -9.24 -1.04
N ARG A 48 5.36 -10.49 -1.26
CA ARG A 48 5.36 -11.52 -0.21
C ARG A 48 6.26 -11.13 0.96
N LYS A 49 7.44 -10.59 0.67
CA LYS A 49 8.35 -10.10 1.72
C LYS A 49 7.72 -9.03 2.58
N VAL A 50 7.02 -8.10 1.96
CA VAL A 50 6.36 -7.01 2.69
C VAL A 50 5.20 -7.53 3.51
N ILE A 51 4.40 -8.45 2.98
CA ILE A 51 3.30 -9.08 3.73
C ILE A 51 3.82 -9.78 5.00
N ARG A 52 4.99 -10.40 4.92
CA ARG A 52 5.62 -11.14 6.02
C ARG A 52 6.46 -10.26 6.95
N ALA A 53 6.69 -9.01 6.61
CA ALA A 53 7.59 -8.15 7.37
C ALA A 53 6.99 -7.79 8.74
N ASP A 54 7.84 -7.76 9.77
CA ASP A 54 7.43 -7.38 11.14
C ASP A 54 7.32 -5.86 11.31
N ASP A 55 7.95 -5.09 10.42
CA ASP A 55 8.02 -3.63 10.49
C ASP A 55 7.11 -2.95 9.47
N ALA A 56 6.13 -3.67 8.94
CA ALA A 56 5.17 -3.13 7.99
C ALA A 56 3.82 -3.82 8.15
N ASP A 57 2.75 -3.07 7.83
CA ASP A 57 1.40 -3.61 7.68
C ASP A 57 0.93 -3.37 6.26
N PHE A 58 0.48 -4.43 5.60
CA PHE A 58 -0.15 -4.35 4.30
C PHE A 58 -1.65 -4.56 4.50
N LEU A 59 -2.41 -3.48 4.38
CA LEU A 59 -3.85 -3.49 4.64
C LEU A 59 -4.62 -3.43 3.31
N LEU A 60 -5.67 -4.24 3.21
CA LEU A 60 -6.53 -4.27 2.04
C LEU A 60 -7.91 -3.73 2.35
N ALA A 61 -8.49 -3.05 1.39
CA ALA A 61 -9.91 -2.70 1.40
C ALA A 61 -10.64 -3.68 0.48
N GLU A 62 -11.66 -4.34 1.04
CA GLU A 62 -12.46 -5.33 0.33
C GLU A 62 -13.90 -4.87 0.29
N ARG A 63 -14.52 -4.99 -0.86
CA ARG A 63 -15.91 -4.60 -1.08
C ARG A 63 -16.59 -5.65 -1.95
N GLY A 64 -17.67 -6.26 -1.42
CA GLY A 64 -18.37 -7.31 -2.15
C GLY A 64 -17.50 -8.52 -2.50
N GLY A 65 -16.53 -8.86 -1.65
CA GLY A 65 -15.60 -9.96 -1.87
C GLY A 65 -14.43 -9.66 -2.81
N ALA A 66 -14.35 -8.42 -3.33
CA ALA A 66 -13.27 -8.00 -4.21
C ALA A 66 -12.33 -7.02 -3.52
N VAL A 67 -11.03 -7.17 -3.73
CA VAL A 67 -10.03 -6.22 -3.24
C VAL A 67 -10.08 -4.98 -4.12
N VAL A 68 -10.39 -3.84 -3.53
CA VAL A 68 -10.57 -2.56 -4.25
C VAL A 68 -9.55 -1.49 -3.86
N GLY A 69 -8.70 -1.76 -2.89
CA GLY A 69 -7.67 -0.82 -2.50
C GLY A 69 -6.68 -1.44 -1.52
N PHE A 70 -5.57 -0.74 -1.31
CA PHE A 70 -4.60 -1.13 -0.30
C PHE A 70 -3.88 0.08 0.29
N ALA A 71 -3.35 -0.13 1.48
CA ALA A 71 -2.42 0.79 2.12
C ALA A 71 -1.24 0.00 2.66
N LEU A 72 -0.04 0.45 2.34
CA LEU A 72 1.20 -0.10 2.90
C LEU A 72 1.75 0.89 3.90
N VAL A 73 1.90 0.46 5.15
CA VAL A 73 2.39 1.28 6.26
C VAL A 73 3.68 0.67 6.79
N GLY A 74 4.73 1.46 6.83
CA GLY A 74 6.00 1.07 7.45
C GLY A 74 6.15 1.67 8.83
N TYR A 75 6.82 0.97 9.73
CA TYR A 75 7.10 1.42 11.09
C TYR A 75 8.60 1.60 11.28
N ALA A 76 8.98 2.71 11.90
CA ALA A 76 10.38 2.99 12.17
C ALA A 76 10.55 3.68 13.51
N GLY A 77 11.73 3.51 14.10
CA GLY A 77 12.18 4.27 15.25
C GLY A 77 13.22 5.30 14.82
N TRP A 78 13.28 6.41 15.51
CA TRP A 78 14.28 7.44 15.27
C TRP A 78 14.86 7.93 16.59
N THR A 79 16.18 7.92 16.66
CA THR A 79 16.93 8.50 17.79
C THR A 79 17.55 9.79 17.30
N PRO A 80 17.09 10.95 17.81
CA PRO A 80 17.59 12.25 17.36
C PRO A 80 19.07 12.46 17.70
N GLU A 81 19.75 13.24 16.87
CA GLU A 81 21.13 13.65 17.13
C GLU A 81 21.21 14.69 18.26
N PHE A 82 20.13 15.47 18.46
CA PHE A 82 20.09 16.51 19.47
C PHE A 82 19.38 16.03 20.73
N SER A 83 20.00 16.28 21.90
CA SER A 83 19.51 15.80 23.19
C SER A 83 18.17 16.39 23.62
N CYS A 84 17.73 17.49 23.00
CA CYS A 84 16.45 18.13 23.31
C CYS A 84 15.25 17.43 22.66
N VAL A 85 15.48 16.46 21.78
CA VAL A 85 14.43 15.69 21.12
C VAL A 85 14.48 14.27 21.62
N LEU A 86 13.34 13.77 22.13
CA LEU A 86 13.27 12.41 22.64
C LEU A 86 13.18 11.39 21.50
N PRO A 87 13.79 10.21 21.68
CA PRO A 87 13.60 9.10 20.75
C PRO A 87 12.12 8.78 20.61
N HIS A 88 11.67 8.50 19.40
CA HIS A 88 10.28 8.17 19.16
C HIS A 88 10.12 7.16 18.02
N ARG A 89 8.95 6.56 17.97
CA ARG A 89 8.56 5.66 16.88
C ARG A 89 7.50 6.35 16.02
N TYR A 90 7.51 6.05 14.72
CA TYR A 90 6.52 6.60 13.79
C TYR A 90 6.10 5.56 12.77
N ALA A 91 4.92 5.80 12.20
CA ALA A 91 4.41 5.05 11.07
C ALA A 91 4.45 5.96 9.84
N ARG A 92 4.80 5.39 8.69
CA ARG A 92 4.81 6.10 7.41
C ARG A 92 3.93 5.37 6.42
N LEU A 93 3.00 6.10 5.81
CA LEU A 93 2.22 5.58 4.70
C LEU A 93 3.14 5.54 3.47
N GLU A 94 3.52 4.34 3.07
CA GLU A 94 4.44 4.12 1.95
C GLU A 94 3.71 4.19 0.61
N ASP A 95 2.64 3.41 0.48
CA ASP A 95 1.83 3.33 -0.73
C ASP A 95 0.36 3.30 -0.39
N LEU A 96 -0.44 3.95 -1.22
CA LEU A 96 -1.90 3.94 -1.11
C LEU A 96 -2.48 3.88 -2.52
N ALA A 97 -3.35 2.92 -2.76
CA ALA A 97 -4.03 2.79 -4.04
C ALA A 97 -5.48 2.38 -3.85
N VAL A 98 -6.34 2.94 -4.68
CA VAL A 98 -7.75 2.57 -4.78
C VAL A 98 -8.04 2.28 -6.25
N ASP A 99 -8.73 1.18 -6.52
CA ASP A 99 -9.15 0.82 -7.88
C ASP A 99 -9.90 2.01 -8.50
N GLU A 100 -9.48 2.40 -9.70
CA GLU A 100 -10.06 3.55 -10.40
C GLU A 100 -11.57 3.44 -10.58
N ALA A 101 -12.10 2.22 -10.69
CA ALA A 101 -13.54 1.97 -10.85
C ALA A 101 -14.38 2.37 -9.62
N VAL A 102 -13.76 2.48 -8.43
CA VAL A 102 -14.46 2.77 -7.19
C VAL A 102 -13.94 4.01 -6.46
N ARG A 103 -13.07 4.78 -7.09
CA ARG A 103 -12.57 6.03 -6.50
C ARG A 103 -13.71 7.03 -6.26
N GLY A 104 -13.59 7.81 -5.18
CA GLY A 104 -14.58 8.79 -4.83
C GLY A 104 -15.84 8.23 -4.18
N GLN A 105 -15.83 6.94 -3.81
CA GLN A 105 -16.96 6.27 -3.15
C GLN A 105 -16.72 5.99 -1.66
N GLY A 106 -15.71 6.63 -1.09
CA GLY A 106 -15.43 6.52 0.36
C GLY A 106 -14.71 5.24 0.77
N VAL A 107 -13.97 4.64 -0.14
CA VAL A 107 -13.16 3.44 0.17
C VAL A 107 -12.04 3.70 1.19
#